data_57e9487db27f1c326ccc7de24a896c03
#
_entry.id   57e9487db27f1c326ccc7de24a896c03
#
_cell.length_a   1.000
_cell.length_b   1.000
_cell.length_c   1.000
_cell.angle_alpha   90.00
_cell.angle_beta   90.00
_cell.angle_gamma   90.00
#
_symmetry.space_group_name_H-M   'P 1'
#
loop_
_entity.id
_entity.type
_entity.pdbx_description
1 polymer ?
#
loop_
_entity_poly.entity_id
_entity_poly.type
_entity_poly.pdbx_seq_one_letter_code
_entity_poly.pdbx_strand_id
1 'polypeptide(L)'
;VRIIAEADQFEFINLLVTECYKLGASRVDVEWTYQPITKTDYKYRSLKSLSEVPLWKEEKLKLMVEEVPCRIFIESEDPDGLKGVNRDKMQKSQMARYKITKKYSDALENKDQWTIAAVPSYAWAKKVFPNETKRNAYNKLWDAILETVYVTKDNDPVKEWDNHNKNLKERTKWLNEKKFDYLEYKSSN
;
A
#
# COMPACT_ATOMS: atom_id res chain seq x y z
N VAL A 1 -0.52 5.96 -14.98
CA VAL A 1 -0.35 5.66 -13.53
C VAL A 1 -1.65 5.18 -12.96
N ARG A 2 -1.60 4.25 -12.02
CA ARG A 2 -2.76 3.77 -11.29
C ARG A 2 -2.56 3.94 -9.79
N ILE A 3 -3.47 4.64 -9.13
CA ILE A 3 -3.44 4.90 -7.69
C ILE A 3 -4.56 4.09 -7.04
N ILE A 4 -4.25 3.38 -5.96
CA ILE A 4 -5.22 2.67 -5.12
C ILE A 4 -5.19 3.33 -3.73
N ALA A 5 -6.33 3.81 -3.25
CA ALA A 5 -6.41 4.57 -2.01
C ALA A 5 -7.78 4.46 -1.32
N GLU A 6 -7.79 4.68 0.00
CA GLU A 6 -9.04 4.86 0.75
C GLU A 6 -9.72 6.19 0.37
N ALA A 7 -11.05 6.16 0.26
CA ALA A 7 -11.85 7.30 -0.20
C ALA A 7 -11.78 8.53 0.72
N ASP A 8 -11.37 8.38 1.97
CA ASP A 8 -11.18 9.49 2.91
C ASP A 8 -9.88 10.27 2.68
N GLN A 9 -9.02 9.82 1.76
CA GLN A 9 -7.74 10.45 1.41
C GLN A 9 -7.81 11.35 0.17
N PHE A 10 -9.00 11.77 -0.24
CA PHE A 10 -9.21 12.48 -1.51
C PHE A 10 -8.37 13.77 -1.66
N GLU A 11 -8.12 14.51 -0.58
CA GLU A 11 -7.28 15.72 -0.62
C GLU A 11 -5.82 15.41 -0.98
N PHE A 12 -5.23 14.41 -0.30
CA PHE A 12 -3.88 13.95 -0.60
C PHE A 12 -3.78 13.36 -2.00
N ILE A 13 -4.77 12.57 -2.39
CA ILE A 13 -4.80 11.94 -3.73
C ILE A 13 -4.89 13.00 -4.84
N ASN A 14 -5.64 14.08 -4.63
CA ASN A 14 -5.69 15.18 -5.59
C ASN A 14 -4.31 15.83 -5.82
N LEU A 15 -3.54 16.02 -4.75
CA LEU A 15 -2.14 16.49 -4.85
C LEU A 15 -1.28 15.47 -5.60
N LEU A 16 -1.37 14.19 -5.25
CA LEU A 16 -0.58 13.13 -5.88
C LEU A 16 -0.89 13.01 -7.40
N VAL A 17 -2.15 13.06 -7.78
CA VAL A 17 -2.58 13.06 -9.19
C VAL A 17 -1.98 14.26 -9.94
N THR A 18 -1.99 15.43 -9.32
CA THR A 18 -1.40 16.65 -9.89
C THR A 18 0.10 16.47 -10.13
N GLU A 19 0.83 15.92 -9.17
CA GLU A 19 2.27 15.65 -9.32
C GLU A 19 2.55 14.59 -10.39
N CYS A 20 1.74 13.53 -10.47
CA CYS A 20 1.86 12.55 -11.54
C CYS A 20 1.77 13.19 -12.94
N TYR A 21 0.81 14.09 -13.15
CA TYR A 21 0.69 14.80 -14.43
C TYR A 21 1.84 15.76 -14.70
N LYS A 22 2.33 16.49 -13.69
CA LYS A 22 3.52 17.35 -13.81
C LYS A 22 4.77 16.56 -14.21
N LEU A 23 4.86 15.31 -13.77
CA LEU A 23 5.95 14.39 -14.11
C LEU A 23 5.74 13.67 -15.46
N GLY A 24 4.71 14.03 -16.22
CA GLY A 24 4.49 13.53 -17.57
C GLY A 24 3.59 12.30 -17.68
N ALA A 25 2.83 11.94 -16.65
CA ALA A 25 1.84 10.87 -16.78
C ALA A 25 0.79 11.25 -17.84
N SER A 26 0.56 10.39 -18.83
CA SER A 26 -0.47 10.60 -19.87
C SER A 26 -1.88 10.35 -19.34
N ARG A 27 -2.02 9.45 -18.34
CA ARG A 27 -3.29 9.12 -17.68
C ARG A 27 -3.04 8.71 -16.24
N VAL A 28 -3.90 9.16 -15.34
CA VAL A 28 -3.91 8.74 -13.93
C VAL A 28 -5.30 8.23 -13.59
N ASP A 29 -5.40 6.95 -13.27
CA ASP A 29 -6.63 6.30 -12.82
C ASP A 29 -6.59 6.11 -11.30
N VAL A 30 -7.64 6.53 -10.60
CA VAL A 30 -7.76 6.33 -9.15
C VAL A 30 -8.79 5.27 -8.85
N GLU A 31 -8.36 4.21 -8.16
CA GLU A 31 -9.24 3.18 -7.63
C GLU A 31 -9.48 3.43 -6.15
N TRP A 32 -10.71 3.80 -5.82
CA TRP A 32 -11.10 4.06 -4.45
C TRP A 32 -11.51 2.78 -3.73
N THR A 33 -10.98 2.61 -2.54
CA THR A 33 -11.43 1.62 -1.55
C THR A 33 -12.10 2.33 -0.39
N TYR A 34 -12.94 1.63 0.36
CA TYR A 34 -13.50 2.17 1.59
C TYR A 34 -13.77 1.02 2.57
N GLN A 35 -12.95 0.93 3.58
CA GLN A 35 -12.95 -0.17 4.53
C GLN A 35 -14.30 -0.42 5.22
N PRO A 36 -15.12 0.60 5.58
CA PRO A 36 -16.47 0.37 6.11
C PRO A 36 -17.41 -0.35 5.14
N ILE A 37 -17.32 -0.10 3.82
CA ILE A 37 -18.06 -0.85 2.80
C ILE A 37 -17.55 -2.29 2.76
N THR A 38 -16.25 -2.51 2.77
CA THR A 38 -15.65 -3.84 2.82
C THR A 38 -16.16 -4.63 4.03
N LYS A 39 -16.22 -4.03 5.21
CA LYS A 39 -16.80 -4.64 6.41
C LYS A 39 -18.27 -5.00 6.24
N THR A 40 -19.04 -4.12 5.63
CA THR A 40 -20.48 -4.32 5.33
C THR A 40 -20.66 -5.48 4.36
N ASP A 41 -19.85 -5.56 3.31
CA ASP A 41 -19.82 -6.66 2.36
C ASP A 41 -19.62 -8.01 3.06
N TYR A 42 -18.62 -8.11 3.94
CA TYR A 42 -18.38 -9.34 4.70
C TYR A 42 -19.54 -9.71 5.63
N LYS A 43 -20.28 -8.73 6.13
CA LYS A 43 -21.45 -8.95 6.98
C LYS A 43 -22.63 -9.53 6.20
N TYR A 44 -22.95 -8.97 5.04
CA TYR A 44 -24.22 -9.22 4.35
C TYR A 44 -24.11 -10.13 3.13
N ARG A 45 -23.02 -10.10 2.38
CA ARG A 45 -22.86 -10.95 1.21
C ARG A 45 -22.59 -12.41 1.60
N SER A 46 -23.06 -13.35 0.78
CA SER A 46 -22.74 -14.78 0.93
C SER A 46 -21.27 -15.07 0.64
N LEU A 47 -20.74 -16.20 1.15
CA LEU A 47 -19.39 -16.65 0.80
C LEU A 47 -19.25 -16.84 -0.72
N LYS A 48 -20.25 -17.40 -1.38
CA LYS A 48 -20.27 -17.57 -2.85
C LYS A 48 -20.07 -16.21 -3.53
N SER A 49 -20.91 -15.21 -3.23
CA SER A 49 -20.83 -13.88 -3.84
C SER A 49 -19.50 -13.16 -3.56
N LEU A 50 -18.93 -13.33 -2.36
CA LEU A 50 -17.62 -12.78 -2.02
C LEU A 50 -16.46 -13.46 -2.76
N SER A 51 -16.65 -14.71 -3.17
CA SER A 51 -15.64 -15.52 -3.85
C SER A 51 -15.59 -15.29 -5.37
N GLU A 52 -16.62 -14.66 -5.92
CA GLU A 52 -16.71 -14.39 -7.36
C GLU A 52 -15.81 -13.21 -7.76
N VAL A 53 -15.20 -13.32 -8.93
CA VAL A 53 -14.54 -12.23 -9.63
C VAL A 53 -15.43 -11.84 -10.81
N PRO A 54 -16.11 -10.68 -10.76
CA PRO A 54 -16.96 -10.25 -11.88
C PRO A 54 -16.15 -10.08 -13.16
N LEU A 55 -16.79 -10.34 -14.32
CA LEU A 55 -16.14 -10.25 -15.62
C LEU A 55 -15.42 -8.91 -15.85
N TRP A 56 -16.06 -7.80 -15.49
CA TRP A 56 -15.46 -6.48 -15.64
C TRP A 56 -14.15 -6.32 -14.83
N LYS A 57 -14.05 -6.98 -13.65
CA LYS A 57 -12.82 -6.99 -12.85
C LYS A 57 -11.73 -7.80 -13.55
N GLU A 58 -12.10 -8.92 -14.13
CA GLU A 58 -11.15 -9.77 -14.87
C GLU A 58 -10.62 -9.05 -16.12
N GLU A 59 -11.51 -8.39 -16.88
CA GLU A 59 -11.10 -7.56 -18.03
C GLU A 59 -10.17 -6.40 -17.62
N LYS A 60 -10.46 -5.75 -16.49
CA LYS A 60 -9.56 -4.75 -15.92
C LYS A 60 -8.17 -5.30 -15.59
N LEU A 61 -8.09 -6.54 -15.05
CA LEU A 61 -6.81 -7.19 -14.78
C LEU A 61 -6.05 -7.56 -16.06
N LYS A 62 -6.75 -7.99 -17.11
CA LYS A 62 -6.17 -8.23 -18.43
C LYS A 62 -5.54 -6.96 -18.99
N LEU A 63 -6.30 -5.87 -18.98
CA LEU A 63 -5.80 -4.57 -19.43
C LEU A 63 -4.57 -4.12 -18.64
N MET A 64 -4.53 -4.35 -17.33
CA MET A 64 -3.33 -4.07 -16.53
C MET A 64 -2.10 -4.84 -16.98
N VAL A 65 -2.28 -6.11 -17.39
CA VAL A 65 -1.16 -6.92 -17.91
C VAL A 65 -0.69 -6.40 -19.26
N GLU A 66 -1.59 -5.89 -20.10
CA GLU A 66 -1.27 -5.32 -21.40
C GLU A 66 -0.59 -3.95 -21.29
N GLU A 67 -1.10 -3.06 -20.43
CA GLU A 67 -0.61 -1.68 -20.30
C GLU A 67 0.59 -1.56 -19.35
N VAL A 68 0.80 -2.51 -18.45
CA VAL A 68 1.85 -2.50 -17.41
C VAL A 68 1.97 -1.13 -16.73
N PRO A 69 0.91 -0.61 -16.09
CA PRO A 69 0.92 0.72 -15.50
C PRO A 69 1.83 0.80 -14.28
N CYS A 70 2.46 1.94 -14.05
CA CYS A 70 3.04 2.25 -12.75
C CYS A 70 1.92 2.28 -11.69
N ARG A 71 2.11 1.60 -10.55
CA ARG A 71 1.10 1.48 -9.49
C ARG A 71 1.55 2.15 -8.20
N ILE A 72 0.65 2.92 -7.60
CA ILE A 72 0.87 3.58 -6.31
C ILE A 72 -0.23 3.11 -5.35
N PHE A 73 0.17 2.51 -4.24
CA PHE A 73 -0.73 2.08 -3.18
C PHE A 73 -0.62 3.03 -2.00
N ILE A 74 -1.74 3.57 -1.55
CA ILE A 74 -1.80 4.46 -0.39
C ILE A 74 -2.44 3.72 0.77
N GLU A 75 -1.63 3.43 1.77
CA GLU A 75 -2.02 2.76 3.00
C GLU A 75 -2.49 3.79 4.04
N SER A 76 -3.76 3.73 4.40
CA SER A 76 -4.37 4.64 5.39
C SER A 76 -5.48 4.00 6.20
N GLU A 77 -5.64 2.68 6.08
CA GLU A 77 -6.74 1.94 6.71
C GLU A 77 -6.72 2.04 8.24
N ASP A 78 -7.90 1.94 8.85
CA ASP A 78 -8.04 1.73 10.29
C ASP A 78 -7.52 0.32 10.64
N PRO A 79 -6.49 0.15 11.48
CA PRO A 79 -5.99 -1.15 11.89
C PRO A 79 -7.04 -2.05 12.54
N ASP A 80 -8.08 -1.49 13.15
CA ASP A 80 -9.20 -2.20 13.76
C ASP A 80 -10.47 -2.19 12.90
N GLY A 81 -10.44 -1.61 11.71
CA GLY A 81 -11.62 -1.39 10.86
C GLY A 81 -12.39 -2.66 10.51
N LEU A 82 -11.70 -3.78 10.33
CA LEU A 82 -12.32 -5.08 10.07
C LEU A 82 -12.56 -5.93 11.33
N LYS A 83 -12.42 -5.34 12.52
CA LYS A 83 -12.70 -6.04 13.78
C LYS A 83 -14.15 -6.54 13.81
N GLY A 84 -14.31 -7.84 14.19
CA GLY A 84 -15.62 -8.50 14.23
C GLY A 84 -16.08 -9.11 12.89
N VAL A 85 -15.31 -8.97 11.80
CA VAL A 85 -15.56 -9.71 10.58
C VAL A 85 -15.25 -11.19 10.77
N ASN A 86 -16.08 -12.07 10.18
CA ASN A 86 -15.81 -13.51 10.18
C ASN A 86 -14.55 -13.81 9.37
N ARG A 87 -13.46 -14.12 10.08
CA ARG A 87 -12.12 -14.35 9.48
C ARG A 87 -12.09 -15.55 8.52
N ASP A 88 -12.79 -16.63 8.87
CA ASP A 88 -12.87 -17.82 8.01
C ASP A 88 -13.55 -17.50 6.67
N LYS A 89 -14.68 -16.78 6.72
CA LYS A 89 -15.38 -16.30 5.52
C LYS A 89 -14.49 -15.38 4.68
N MET A 90 -13.75 -14.47 5.33
CA MET A 90 -12.82 -13.56 4.68
C MET A 90 -11.70 -14.33 3.98
N GLN A 91 -11.01 -15.21 4.69
CA GLN A 91 -9.91 -16.00 4.16
C GLN A 91 -10.35 -16.90 2.98
N LYS A 92 -11.46 -17.64 3.13
CA LYS A 92 -11.99 -18.52 2.08
C LYS A 92 -12.34 -17.73 0.81
N SER A 93 -12.99 -16.57 0.95
CA SER A 93 -13.34 -15.76 -0.20
C SER A 93 -12.12 -15.12 -0.88
N GLN A 94 -11.13 -14.68 -0.11
CA GLN A 94 -9.87 -14.16 -0.65
C GLN A 94 -9.10 -15.24 -1.42
N MET A 95 -8.97 -16.44 -0.84
CA MET A 95 -8.30 -17.56 -1.52
C MET A 95 -9.01 -17.98 -2.81
N ALA A 96 -10.36 -17.99 -2.81
CA ALA A 96 -11.12 -18.32 -4.01
C ALA A 96 -10.87 -17.29 -5.13
N ARG A 97 -10.90 -16.00 -4.82
CA ARG A 97 -10.58 -14.95 -5.80
C ARG A 97 -9.12 -15.01 -6.24
N TYR A 98 -8.20 -15.26 -5.32
CA TYR A 98 -6.77 -15.35 -5.63
C TYR A 98 -6.48 -16.43 -6.67
N LYS A 99 -7.14 -17.59 -6.62
CA LYS A 99 -6.99 -18.65 -7.63
C LYS A 99 -7.31 -18.16 -9.06
N ILE A 100 -8.24 -17.22 -9.21
CA ILE A 100 -8.62 -16.63 -10.49
C ILE A 100 -7.65 -15.51 -10.88
N THR A 101 -7.25 -14.67 -9.92
CA THR A 101 -6.48 -13.44 -10.18
C THR A 101 -4.98 -13.65 -10.22
N LYS A 102 -4.47 -14.75 -9.63
CA LYS A 102 -3.04 -15.06 -9.53
C LYS A 102 -2.32 -14.98 -10.89
N LYS A 103 -2.89 -15.53 -11.94
CA LYS A 103 -2.30 -15.51 -13.29
C LYS A 103 -1.96 -14.10 -13.79
N TYR A 104 -2.75 -13.09 -13.39
CA TYR A 104 -2.52 -11.68 -13.74
C TYR A 104 -1.42 -11.07 -12.87
N SER A 105 -1.40 -11.39 -11.58
CA SER A 105 -0.34 -10.95 -10.67
C SER A 105 1.01 -11.52 -11.11
N ASP A 106 1.07 -12.82 -11.43
CA ASP A 106 2.30 -13.47 -11.91
C ASP A 106 2.77 -12.88 -13.25
N ALA A 107 1.83 -12.49 -14.13
CA ALA A 107 2.17 -11.87 -15.42
C ALA A 107 2.77 -10.45 -15.27
N LEU A 108 2.48 -9.75 -14.17
CA LEU A 108 3.02 -8.43 -13.84
C LEU A 108 4.30 -8.51 -13.00
N GLU A 109 4.57 -9.64 -12.37
CA GLU A 109 5.72 -9.80 -11.48
C GLU A 109 7.03 -9.42 -12.19
N ASN A 110 7.80 -8.52 -11.57
CA ASN A 110 9.05 -7.96 -12.08
C ASN A 110 8.93 -7.17 -13.41
N LYS A 111 7.72 -6.81 -13.85
CA LYS A 111 7.51 -6.02 -15.07
C LYS A 111 7.01 -4.61 -14.80
N ASP A 112 6.16 -4.43 -13.81
CA ASP A 112 5.62 -3.13 -13.47
C ASP A 112 6.42 -2.43 -12.37
N GLN A 113 6.35 -1.11 -12.36
CA GLN A 113 6.87 -0.29 -11.27
C GLN A 113 5.75 -0.05 -10.27
N TRP A 114 6.03 -0.24 -9.01
CA TRP A 114 5.08 0.01 -7.95
C TRP A 114 5.74 0.60 -6.71
N THR A 115 4.94 1.34 -5.93
CA THR A 115 5.33 1.84 -4.62
C THR A 115 4.16 1.78 -3.66
N ILE A 116 4.47 1.69 -2.37
CA ILE A 116 3.51 1.80 -1.28
C ILE A 116 3.92 3.01 -0.44
N ALA A 117 2.98 3.88 -0.17
CA ALA A 117 3.18 5.03 0.72
C ALA A 117 2.10 5.07 1.78
N ALA A 118 2.47 5.49 2.98
CA ALA A 118 1.55 5.64 4.10
C ALA A 118 1.00 7.06 4.14
N VAL A 119 -0.29 7.19 4.40
CA VAL A 119 -0.97 8.45 4.67
C VAL A 119 -1.82 8.28 5.94
N PRO A 120 -1.73 9.13 6.95
CA PRO A 120 -2.47 8.94 8.18
C PRO A 120 -3.98 8.96 7.97
N SER A 121 -4.68 8.05 8.63
CA SER A 121 -6.09 8.26 8.98
C SER A 121 -6.22 8.61 10.45
N TYR A 122 -7.34 9.24 10.81
CA TYR A 122 -7.59 9.56 12.22
C TYR A 122 -7.70 8.33 13.12
N ALA A 123 -8.23 7.23 12.58
CA ALA A 123 -8.35 5.97 13.31
C ALA A 123 -6.98 5.35 13.57
N TRP A 124 -6.15 5.27 12.54
CA TRP A 124 -4.78 4.78 12.68
C TRP A 124 -3.97 5.66 13.64
N ALA A 125 -4.05 6.99 13.49
CA ALA A 125 -3.36 7.93 14.38
C ALA A 125 -3.75 7.73 15.86
N LYS A 126 -5.03 7.55 16.16
CA LYS A 126 -5.51 7.26 17.53
C LYS A 126 -5.06 5.89 18.04
N LYS A 127 -4.82 4.93 17.15
CA LYS A 127 -4.27 3.63 17.52
C LYS A 127 -2.80 3.72 17.95
N VAL A 128 -2.01 4.55 17.25
CA VAL A 128 -0.59 4.78 17.54
C VAL A 128 -0.41 5.71 18.75
N PHE A 129 -1.22 6.77 18.83
CA PHE A 129 -1.15 7.79 19.87
C PHE A 129 -2.48 7.87 20.67
N PRO A 130 -2.81 6.84 21.49
CA PRO A 130 -4.12 6.75 22.13
C PRO A 130 -4.43 7.88 23.12
N ASN A 131 -3.42 8.45 23.76
CA ASN A 131 -3.56 9.50 24.78
C ASN A 131 -3.66 10.93 24.21
N GLU A 132 -3.38 11.09 22.91
CA GLU A 132 -3.46 12.41 22.26
C GLU A 132 -4.89 12.76 21.85
N THR A 133 -5.15 14.06 21.63
CA THR A 133 -6.37 14.46 20.92
C THR A 133 -6.36 13.93 19.50
N LYS A 134 -7.53 13.77 18.88
CA LYS A 134 -7.65 13.25 17.50
C LYS A 134 -6.76 14.03 16.52
N ARG A 135 -6.73 15.35 16.62
CA ARG A 135 -5.93 16.23 15.76
C ARG A 135 -4.43 16.10 16.03
N ASN A 136 -4.04 16.07 17.31
CA ASN A 136 -2.62 15.93 17.67
C ASN A 136 -2.08 14.57 17.28
N ALA A 137 -2.85 13.49 17.49
CA ALA A 137 -2.47 12.16 17.06
C ALA A 137 -2.24 12.11 15.53
N TYR A 138 -3.14 12.72 14.76
CA TYR A 138 -3.04 12.79 13.30
C TYR A 138 -1.77 13.53 12.85
N ASN A 139 -1.49 14.68 13.44
CA ASN A 139 -0.28 15.46 13.13
C ASN A 139 1.00 14.69 13.52
N LYS A 140 1.04 14.08 14.70
CA LYS A 140 2.17 13.26 15.14
C LYS A 140 2.40 12.04 14.23
N LEU A 141 1.33 11.44 13.70
CA LEU A 141 1.48 10.34 12.79
C LEU A 141 2.04 10.81 11.43
N TRP A 142 1.64 12.00 10.96
CA TRP A 142 2.28 12.63 9.79
C TRP A 142 3.77 12.85 10.02
N ASP A 143 4.14 13.46 11.14
CA ASP A 143 5.55 13.73 11.47
C ASP A 143 6.36 12.42 11.47
N ALA A 144 5.83 11.36 12.11
CA ALA A 144 6.49 10.06 12.15
C ALA A 144 6.63 9.41 10.75
N ILE A 145 5.60 9.49 9.90
CA ILE A 145 5.66 8.97 8.53
C ILE A 145 6.69 9.75 7.71
N LEU A 146 6.65 11.07 7.76
CA LEU A 146 7.57 11.92 7.01
C LEU A 146 9.03 11.70 7.44
N GLU A 147 9.27 11.50 8.74
CA GLU A 147 10.60 11.14 9.25
C GLU A 147 11.12 9.83 8.66
N THR A 148 10.26 8.78 8.61
CA THR A 148 10.65 7.47 8.05
C THR A 148 10.95 7.49 6.56
N VAL A 149 10.39 8.43 5.82
CA VAL A 149 10.62 8.60 4.37
C VAL A 149 11.58 9.76 4.06
N TYR A 150 12.32 10.23 5.07
CA TYR A 150 13.32 11.29 4.93
C TYR A 150 12.78 12.60 4.35
N VAL A 151 11.54 12.95 4.64
CA VAL A 151 10.93 14.21 4.20
C VAL A 151 10.93 15.21 5.35
N THR A 152 11.61 16.32 5.17
CA THR A 152 11.57 17.48 6.08
C THR A 152 11.24 18.75 5.30
N LYS A 153 11.07 19.88 6.00
CA LYS A 153 10.80 21.17 5.34
C LYS A 153 12.00 21.71 4.56
N ASP A 154 13.21 21.28 4.95
CA ASP A 154 14.46 21.92 4.53
C ASP A 154 15.38 20.99 3.73
N ASN A 155 14.94 19.76 3.44
CA ASN A 155 15.73 18.80 2.65
C ASN A 155 15.14 18.54 1.26
N ASP A 156 15.95 17.88 0.43
CA ASP A 156 15.54 17.30 -0.84
C ASP A 156 15.35 15.78 -0.64
N PRO A 157 14.12 15.28 -0.50
CA PRO A 157 13.86 13.87 -0.25
C PRO A 157 14.41 12.94 -1.33
N VAL A 158 14.51 13.40 -2.58
CA VAL A 158 15.04 12.59 -3.68
C VAL A 158 16.52 12.32 -3.46
N LYS A 159 17.30 13.35 -3.08
CA LYS A 159 18.71 13.18 -2.72
C LYS A 159 18.92 12.27 -1.51
N GLU A 160 18.06 12.40 -0.50
CA GLU A 160 18.15 11.53 0.68
C GLU A 160 17.90 10.06 0.31
N TRP A 161 16.92 9.79 -0.54
CA TRP A 161 16.68 8.45 -1.05
C TRP A 161 17.80 7.92 -1.95
N ASP A 162 18.41 8.76 -2.78
CA ASP A 162 19.59 8.40 -3.57
C ASP A 162 20.78 8.01 -2.68
N ASN A 163 21.04 8.78 -1.62
CA ASN A 163 22.06 8.48 -0.63
C ASN A 163 21.76 7.17 0.11
N HIS A 164 20.50 6.98 0.53
CA HIS A 164 20.05 5.75 1.17
C HIS A 164 20.24 4.53 0.26
N ASN A 165 19.82 4.60 -0.98
CA ASN A 165 19.97 3.55 -1.96
C ASN A 165 21.46 3.22 -2.26
N LYS A 166 22.31 4.24 -2.32
CA LYS A 166 23.76 4.05 -2.45
C LYS A 166 24.33 3.28 -1.27
N ASN A 167 24.00 3.68 -0.04
CA ASN A 167 24.43 2.98 1.17
C ASN A 167 23.94 1.52 1.20
N LEU A 168 22.70 1.25 0.78
CA LEU A 168 22.17 -0.11 0.69
C LEU A 168 22.95 -0.96 -0.32
N LYS A 169 23.24 -0.41 -1.50
CA LYS A 169 24.04 -1.09 -2.53
C LYS A 169 25.45 -1.43 -2.03
N GLU A 170 26.11 -0.49 -1.35
CA GLU A 170 27.45 -0.70 -0.76
C GLU A 170 27.42 -1.79 0.30
N ARG A 171 26.44 -1.79 1.21
CA ARG A 171 26.25 -2.82 2.22
C ARG A 171 25.94 -4.19 1.62
N THR A 172 25.08 -4.24 0.60
CA THR A 172 24.75 -5.48 -0.12
C THR A 172 26.00 -6.06 -0.80
N LYS A 173 26.78 -5.20 -1.47
CA LYS A 173 28.05 -5.62 -2.09
C LYS A 173 29.01 -6.19 -1.05
N TRP A 174 29.25 -5.47 0.05
CA TRP A 174 30.09 -5.92 1.15
C TRP A 174 29.63 -7.28 1.71
N LEU A 175 28.31 -7.44 1.95
CA LEU A 175 27.76 -8.69 2.50
C LEU A 175 27.96 -9.86 1.52
N ASN A 176 27.72 -9.66 0.24
CA ASN A 176 27.91 -10.67 -0.79
C ASN A 176 29.39 -11.08 -0.97
N GLU A 177 30.31 -10.13 -0.82
CA GLU A 177 31.78 -10.41 -0.87
C GLU A 177 32.23 -11.29 0.29
N LYS A 178 31.54 -11.27 1.44
CA LYS A 178 31.87 -12.12 2.60
C LYS A 178 31.55 -13.59 2.40
N LYS A 179 30.56 -13.90 1.49
CA LYS A 179 30.16 -15.28 1.17
C LYS A 179 29.86 -16.12 2.43
N PHE A 180 29.10 -15.55 3.36
CA PHE A 180 28.68 -16.25 4.57
C PHE A 180 27.83 -17.48 4.21
N ASP A 181 28.08 -18.61 4.86
CA ASP A 181 27.27 -19.83 4.73
C ASP A 181 25.93 -19.67 5.47
N TYR A 182 25.93 -18.94 6.60
CA TYR A 182 24.73 -18.66 7.40
C TYR A 182 24.90 -17.39 8.24
N LEU A 183 23.76 -16.87 8.70
CA LEU A 183 23.68 -15.75 9.65
C LEU A 183 22.96 -16.23 10.91
N GLU A 184 23.56 -16.02 12.08
CA GLU A 184 22.95 -16.33 13.37
C GLU A 184 22.43 -15.04 14.02
N TYR A 185 21.15 -15.01 14.35
CA TYR A 185 20.52 -13.89 15.04
C TYR A 185 20.25 -14.26 16.49
N LYS A 186 20.79 -13.49 17.43
CA LYS A 186 20.53 -13.66 18.88
C LYS A 186 19.82 -12.41 19.39
N SER A 187 18.73 -12.61 20.13
CA SER A 187 18.05 -11.56 20.88
C SER A 187 18.22 -11.82 22.38
N SER A 188 18.32 -10.74 23.14
CA SER A 188 18.35 -10.78 24.62
C SER A 188 16.95 -10.89 25.25
N ASN A 189 15.89 -11.05 24.46
CA ASN A 189 14.51 -11.22 24.94
C ASN A 189 14.15 -12.69 25.02
#